data_848207d2d061f4373a0e68c5ea8db8db
#
_entry.id   848207d2d061f4373a0e68c5ea8db8db
#
_cell.length_a   1.000
_cell.length_b   1.000
_cell.length_c   1.000
_cell.angle_alpha   90.00
_cell.angle_beta   90.00
_cell.angle_gamma   90.00
#
_symmetry.space_group_name_H-M   'P 1'
#
loop_
_entity.id
_entity.type
_entity.pdbx_description
1 polymer ?
#
loop_
_entity_poly.entity_id
_entity_poly.type
_entity_poly.pdbx_seq_one_letter_code
_entity_poly.pdbx_strand_id
1 'polypeptide(L)'
;MSNNANVAAAIKEVAHKVFGGYAELLRMPHTARFSIGSVIACMPFPMVGMTITISVQHYYGNYSLAGVLTAIQAIALAVSSPLLGKLVDKFGQRQVSIPTILVWIVAAIALTTSITNRAPVWVLYCLTPFLAAIPPWGAMSRARWTTMLKGDRERTDRALSLSGVFDECMWIIGNPLASTLAVISGLLAFSFTGVCVVIGALMFLTELTTEPKSQTRLAREAGLTREEYRKREAAKAQKMRERDAADRARREAEARGDDEQAVQAAVDRAIADSRAGKKESIWGPGLIAVCVTWFSLGAFQSASNISIIAFATEANMKQYTGFVFACFSFSSLCGALVYGAKNWTIPLWKRFYFCLIVVNLGVGTFMFAKHLWVIMIIYLLIGVCQAPTWINGNQLMLHLVPPTRFTEGVAWMGAMNSIGSSAGSAIAGVFIDHMGSHGGFLMATVL
;
A
#
# COMPACT_ATOMS: atom_id res chain seq x y z
N MET A 1 16.57 -29.60 -27.61
CA MET A 1 15.22 -29.88 -27.09
C MET A 1 15.20 -30.26 -25.60
N SER A 2 16.25 -30.88 -25.04
CA SER A 2 16.28 -31.32 -23.62
C SER A 2 16.36 -30.17 -22.60
N ASN A 3 16.96 -29.04 -22.94
CA ASN A 3 17.11 -27.89 -22.00
C ASN A 3 15.78 -27.17 -21.69
N ASN A 4 14.88 -27.10 -22.68
CA ASN A 4 13.56 -26.47 -22.48
C ASN A 4 12.61 -27.33 -21.61
N ALA A 5 12.74 -28.65 -21.69
CA ALA A 5 11.96 -29.56 -20.84
C ALA A 5 12.38 -29.49 -19.38
N ASN A 6 13.69 -29.36 -19.11
CA ASN A 6 14.21 -29.22 -17.74
C ASN A 6 13.86 -27.86 -17.12
N VAL A 7 13.87 -26.77 -17.91
CA VAL A 7 13.42 -25.44 -17.47
C VAL A 7 11.91 -25.44 -17.17
N ALA A 8 11.10 -26.06 -18.02
CA ALA A 8 9.67 -26.18 -17.81
C ALA A 8 9.34 -27.04 -16.57
N ALA A 9 10.06 -28.13 -16.34
CA ALA A 9 9.92 -28.96 -15.14
C ALA A 9 10.32 -28.19 -13.87
N ALA A 10 11.44 -27.47 -13.90
CA ALA A 10 11.87 -26.63 -12.77
C ALA A 10 10.90 -25.50 -12.46
N ILE A 11 10.35 -24.83 -13.48
CA ILE A 11 9.31 -23.81 -13.32
C ILE A 11 8.04 -24.43 -12.72
N LYS A 12 7.63 -25.60 -13.18
CA LYS A 12 6.45 -26.32 -12.66
C LYS A 12 6.65 -26.77 -11.21
N GLU A 13 7.83 -27.20 -10.83
CA GLU A 13 8.18 -27.58 -9.46
C GLU A 13 8.22 -26.37 -8.52
N VAL A 14 8.83 -25.27 -8.93
CA VAL A 14 8.83 -23.99 -8.18
C VAL A 14 7.41 -23.44 -8.07
N ALA A 15 6.65 -23.44 -9.15
CA ALA A 15 5.25 -23.04 -9.14
C ALA A 15 4.43 -23.92 -8.18
N HIS A 16 4.60 -25.23 -8.23
CA HIS A 16 3.88 -26.13 -7.33
C HIS A 16 4.28 -25.91 -5.85
N LYS A 17 5.55 -25.65 -5.58
CA LYS A 17 6.05 -25.38 -4.22
C LYS A 17 5.51 -24.03 -3.68
N VAL A 18 5.47 -22.99 -4.50
CA VAL A 18 4.98 -21.65 -4.12
C VAL A 18 3.45 -21.63 -4.06
N PHE A 19 2.78 -22.04 -5.14
CA PHE A 19 1.31 -22.00 -5.23
C PHE A 19 0.65 -23.09 -4.39
N GLY A 20 1.29 -24.24 -4.18
CA GLY A 20 0.80 -25.31 -3.32
C GLY A 20 0.66 -24.88 -1.87
N GLY A 21 1.63 -24.12 -1.35
CA GLY A 21 1.58 -23.57 0.00
C GLY A 21 0.47 -22.50 0.17
N TYR A 22 0.25 -21.69 -0.85
CA TYR A 22 -0.86 -20.70 -0.84
C TYR A 22 -2.23 -21.37 -0.97
N ALA A 23 -2.33 -22.42 -1.81
CA ALA A 23 -3.55 -23.19 -1.96
C ALA A 23 -3.92 -23.92 -0.66
N GLU A 24 -2.94 -24.45 0.08
CA GLU A 24 -3.16 -25.03 1.40
C GLU A 24 -3.78 -24.03 2.38
N LEU A 25 -3.21 -22.82 2.44
CA LEU A 25 -3.74 -21.75 3.30
C LEU A 25 -5.18 -21.36 2.94
N LEU A 26 -5.48 -21.23 1.65
CA LEU A 26 -6.83 -20.88 1.18
C LEU A 26 -7.86 -22.02 1.33
N ARG A 27 -7.40 -23.28 1.45
CA ARG A 27 -8.28 -24.44 1.73
C ARG A 27 -8.61 -24.57 3.22
N MET A 28 -7.90 -23.88 4.10
CA MET A 28 -8.27 -23.87 5.52
C MET A 28 -9.68 -23.29 5.69
N PRO A 29 -10.48 -23.78 6.65
CA PRO A 29 -11.83 -23.29 6.87
C PRO A 29 -11.85 -21.77 7.09
N HIS A 30 -12.78 -21.09 6.41
CA HIS A 30 -13.02 -19.64 6.53
C HIS A 30 -11.96 -18.70 5.94
N THR A 31 -10.77 -19.20 5.58
CA THR A 31 -9.64 -18.34 5.16
C THR A 31 -9.81 -17.71 3.79
N ALA A 32 -10.26 -18.48 2.79
CA ALA A 32 -10.50 -17.97 1.45
C ALA A 32 -11.52 -16.83 1.45
N ARG A 33 -12.58 -16.96 2.26
CA ARG A 33 -13.67 -15.99 2.31
C ARG A 33 -13.22 -14.64 2.83
N PHE A 34 -12.52 -14.57 3.98
CA PHE A 34 -12.05 -13.29 4.48
C PHE A 34 -10.89 -12.72 3.66
N SER A 35 -10.02 -13.58 3.11
CA SER A 35 -8.87 -13.11 2.32
C SER A 35 -9.31 -12.50 0.99
N ILE A 36 -10.14 -13.20 0.23
CA ILE A 36 -10.71 -12.69 -1.03
C ILE A 36 -11.61 -11.47 -0.74
N GLY A 37 -12.43 -11.56 0.32
CA GLY A 37 -13.28 -10.45 0.75
C GLY A 37 -12.47 -9.19 1.05
N SER A 38 -11.32 -9.30 1.70
CA SER A 38 -10.45 -8.15 1.97
C SER A 38 -9.90 -7.52 0.70
N VAL A 39 -9.50 -8.31 -0.29
CA VAL A 39 -8.98 -7.81 -1.58
C VAL A 39 -10.06 -7.06 -2.35
N ILE A 40 -11.26 -7.64 -2.44
CA ILE A 40 -12.40 -7.00 -3.11
C ILE A 40 -12.78 -5.69 -2.39
N ALA A 41 -12.79 -5.68 -1.06
CA ALA A 41 -13.08 -4.48 -0.26
C ALA A 41 -11.98 -3.40 -0.35
N CYS A 42 -10.76 -3.77 -0.75
CA CYS A 42 -9.65 -2.83 -0.97
C CYS A 42 -9.69 -2.13 -2.34
N MET A 43 -10.58 -2.50 -3.26
CA MET A 43 -10.69 -1.89 -4.60
C MET A 43 -10.78 -0.36 -4.61
N PRO A 44 -11.37 0.34 -3.62
CA PRO A 44 -11.34 1.81 -3.60
C PRO A 44 -9.94 2.42 -3.63
N PHE A 45 -8.92 1.75 -3.08
CA PHE A 45 -7.56 2.30 -3.02
C PHE A 45 -6.99 2.63 -4.41
N PRO A 46 -6.96 1.71 -5.40
CA PRO A 46 -6.53 2.03 -6.74
C PRO A 46 -7.57 2.80 -7.57
N MET A 47 -8.88 2.67 -7.26
CA MET A 47 -9.92 3.14 -8.16
C MET A 47 -10.35 4.59 -7.94
N VAL A 48 -10.44 5.06 -6.68
CA VAL A 48 -11.06 6.35 -6.35
C VAL A 48 -10.30 7.52 -6.97
N GLY A 49 -8.98 7.57 -6.87
CA GLY A 49 -8.17 8.66 -7.43
C GLY A 49 -8.31 8.79 -8.95
N MET A 50 -8.26 7.66 -9.66
CA MET A 50 -8.46 7.61 -11.11
C MET A 50 -9.85 8.07 -11.50
N THR A 51 -10.88 7.59 -10.79
CA THR A 51 -12.27 7.95 -11.05
C THR A 51 -12.51 9.44 -10.84
N ILE A 52 -11.98 10.04 -9.77
CA ILE A 52 -12.05 11.48 -9.52
C ILE A 52 -11.40 12.24 -10.69
N THR A 53 -10.17 11.87 -11.05
CA THR A 53 -9.41 12.58 -12.09
C THR A 53 -10.16 12.60 -13.43
N ILE A 54 -10.62 11.43 -13.88
CA ILE A 54 -11.30 11.30 -15.18
C ILE A 54 -12.66 11.99 -15.16
N SER A 55 -13.42 11.84 -14.06
CA SER A 55 -14.75 12.46 -13.95
C SER A 55 -14.67 13.98 -13.86
N VAL A 56 -13.77 14.53 -13.06
CA VAL A 56 -13.61 15.99 -12.92
C VAL A 56 -13.12 16.59 -14.22
N GLN A 57 -12.15 15.97 -14.88
CA GLN A 57 -11.71 16.43 -16.19
C GLN A 57 -12.85 16.42 -17.23
N HIS A 58 -13.71 15.39 -17.21
CA HIS A 58 -14.82 15.30 -18.15
C HIS A 58 -15.88 16.39 -17.93
N TYR A 59 -16.27 16.67 -16.69
CA TYR A 59 -17.36 17.61 -16.39
C TYR A 59 -16.89 19.06 -16.22
N TYR A 60 -15.68 19.30 -15.70
CA TYR A 60 -15.15 20.64 -15.39
C TYR A 60 -14.04 21.09 -16.36
N GLY A 61 -13.44 20.17 -17.14
CA GLY A 61 -12.35 20.48 -18.07
C GLY A 61 -11.07 20.94 -17.40
N ASN A 62 -10.87 20.63 -16.11
CA ASN A 62 -9.81 21.24 -15.29
C ASN A 62 -9.01 20.15 -14.55
N TYR A 63 -7.75 19.98 -14.93
CA TYR A 63 -6.83 19.01 -14.30
C TYR A 63 -6.30 19.50 -12.96
N SER A 64 -6.13 20.82 -12.76
CA SER A 64 -5.75 21.37 -11.46
C SER A 64 -6.77 21.01 -10.39
N LEU A 65 -8.06 21.17 -10.69
CA LEU A 65 -9.13 20.77 -9.77
C LEU A 65 -9.08 19.29 -9.46
N ALA A 66 -8.90 18.45 -10.48
CA ALA A 66 -8.75 17.00 -10.30
C ALA A 66 -7.55 16.65 -9.43
N GLY A 67 -6.39 17.29 -9.67
CA GLY A 67 -5.18 17.14 -8.88
C GLY A 67 -5.36 17.54 -7.41
N VAL A 68 -6.02 18.68 -7.16
CA VAL A 68 -6.31 19.13 -5.78
C VAL A 68 -7.25 18.17 -5.06
N LEU A 69 -8.30 17.66 -5.72
CA LEU A 69 -9.24 16.72 -5.11
C LEU A 69 -8.55 15.38 -4.77
N THR A 70 -7.72 14.85 -5.67
CA THR A 70 -6.94 13.63 -5.39
C THR A 70 -5.92 13.85 -4.29
N ALA A 71 -5.32 15.04 -4.20
CA ALA A 71 -4.43 15.42 -3.11
C ALA A 71 -5.17 15.46 -1.75
N ILE A 72 -6.35 16.09 -1.71
CA ILE A 72 -7.20 16.11 -0.50
C ILE A 72 -7.55 14.69 -0.07
N GLN A 73 -7.95 13.84 -1.01
CA GLN A 73 -8.30 12.43 -0.74
C GLN A 73 -7.11 11.65 -0.18
N ALA A 74 -5.92 11.82 -0.76
CA ALA A 74 -4.71 11.12 -0.30
C ALA A 74 -4.26 11.58 1.10
N ILE A 75 -4.32 12.88 1.39
CA ILE A 75 -4.03 13.42 2.73
C ILE A 75 -5.06 12.91 3.75
N ALA A 76 -6.34 12.95 3.40
CA ALA A 76 -7.40 12.44 4.26
C ALA A 76 -7.21 10.95 4.57
N LEU A 77 -6.79 10.15 3.57
CA LEU A 77 -6.50 8.71 3.74
C LEU A 77 -5.29 8.49 4.65
N ALA A 78 -4.23 9.29 4.50
CA ALA A 78 -3.04 9.21 5.35
C ALA A 78 -3.37 9.46 6.84
N VAL A 79 -4.32 10.34 7.12
CA VAL A 79 -4.80 10.65 8.47
C VAL A 79 -5.81 9.61 8.97
N SER A 80 -6.79 9.24 8.14
CA SER A 80 -7.88 8.35 8.54
C SER A 80 -7.42 6.92 8.79
N SER A 81 -6.48 6.39 8.00
CA SER A 81 -6.02 5.01 8.08
C SER A 81 -5.49 4.62 9.48
N PRO A 82 -4.56 5.35 10.11
CA PRO A 82 -4.09 5.03 11.45
C PRO A 82 -5.17 5.26 12.54
N LEU A 83 -6.08 6.23 12.33
CA LEU A 83 -7.18 6.47 13.25
C LEU A 83 -8.18 5.32 13.22
N LEU A 84 -8.58 4.87 12.04
CA LEU A 84 -9.48 3.73 11.86
C LEU A 84 -8.85 2.43 12.38
N GLY A 85 -7.54 2.22 12.16
CA GLY A 85 -6.81 1.10 12.74
C GLY A 85 -6.93 1.05 14.26
N LYS A 86 -6.68 2.19 14.93
CA LYS A 86 -6.83 2.30 16.40
C LYS A 86 -8.27 2.05 16.86
N LEU A 87 -9.28 2.50 16.11
CA LEU A 87 -10.69 2.26 16.42
C LEU A 87 -11.04 0.79 16.25
N VAL A 88 -10.54 0.14 15.20
CA VAL A 88 -10.72 -1.30 14.94
C VAL A 88 -10.14 -2.13 16.09
N ASP A 89 -8.92 -1.85 16.53
CA ASP A 89 -8.29 -2.53 17.65
C ASP A 89 -9.08 -2.33 18.96
N LYS A 90 -9.66 -1.14 19.09
CA LYS A 90 -10.42 -0.76 20.30
C LYS A 90 -11.78 -1.43 20.39
N PHE A 91 -12.58 -1.33 19.32
CA PHE A 91 -13.98 -1.69 19.32
C PHE A 91 -14.26 -3.02 18.59
N GLY A 92 -13.39 -3.43 17.68
CA GLY A 92 -13.54 -4.61 16.85
C GLY A 92 -13.75 -4.26 15.38
N GLN A 93 -13.43 -5.22 14.51
CA GLN A 93 -13.43 -5.03 13.06
C GLN A 93 -14.82 -4.68 12.54
N ARG A 94 -15.83 -5.43 12.93
CA ARG A 94 -17.20 -5.25 12.45
C ARG A 94 -17.83 -3.94 12.92
N GLN A 95 -17.63 -3.56 14.19
CA GLN A 95 -18.28 -2.38 14.78
C GLN A 95 -17.77 -1.07 14.16
N VAL A 96 -16.54 -1.03 13.71
CA VAL A 96 -15.95 0.15 13.07
C VAL A 96 -16.20 0.14 11.56
N SER A 97 -16.11 -1.03 10.90
CA SER A 97 -16.21 -1.09 9.45
C SER A 97 -17.60 -0.75 8.92
N ILE A 98 -18.67 -1.18 9.60
CA ILE A 98 -20.03 -0.91 9.11
C ILE A 98 -20.32 0.58 9.01
N PRO A 99 -20.16 1.42 10.06
CA PRO A 99 -20.45 2.85 9.94
C PRO A 99 -19.52 3.57 8.97
N THR A 100 -18.24 3.16 8.91
CA THR A 100 -17.28 3.80 7.96
C THR A 100 -17.62 3.49 6.51
N ILE A 101 -18.06 2.27 6.19
CA ILE A 101 -18.54 1.92 4.85
C ILE A 101 -19.77 2.75 4.48
N LEU A 102 -20.72 2.92 5.39
CA LEU A 102 -21.90 3.75 5.14
C LEU A 102 -21.52 5.20 4.84
N VAL A 103 -20.61 5.78 5.62
CA VAL A 103 -20.07 7.12 5.36
C VAL A 103 -19.42 7.19 3.98
N TRP A 104 -18.60 6.20 3.62
CA TRP A 104 -17.94 6.14 2.32
C TRP A 104 -18.95 6.06 1.16
N ILE A 105 -19.97 5.19 1.28
CA ILE A 105 -21.01 5.03 0.23
C ILE A 105 -21.78 6.33 0.04
N VAL A 106 -22.22 6.96 1.13
CA VAL A 106 -22.93 8.25 1.06
C VAL A 106 -22.05 9.32 0.43
N ALA A 107 -20.78 9.40 0.83
CA ALA A 107 -19.83 10.35 0.25
C ALA A 107 -19.58 10.09 -1.24
N ALA A 108 -19.45 8.82 -1.66
CA ALA A 108 -19.25 8.46 -3.05
C ALA A 108 -20.46 8.83 -3.93
N ILE A 109 -21.67 8.57 -3.46
CA ILE A 109 -22.91 8.99 -4.14
C ILE A 109 -23.00 10.52 -4.21
N ALA A 110 -22.80 11.20 -3.07
CA ALA A 110 -22.87 12.65 -3.00
C ALA A 110 -21.81 13.32 -3.89
N LEU A 111 -20.57 12.83 -3.89
CA LEU A 111 -19.51 13.37 -4.74
C LEU A 111 -19.82 13.14 -6.23
N THR A 112 -20.26 11.93 -6.59
CA THR A 112 -20.57 11.59 -7.99
C THR A 112 -21.72 12.46 -8.52
N THR A 113 -22.79 12.60 -7.76
CA THR A 113 -23.92 13.45 -8.14
C THR A 113 -23.52 14.92 -8.22
N SER A 114 -22.67 15.41 -7.30
CA SER A 114 -22.14 16.78 -7.33
C SER A 114 -21.27 17.03 -8.57
N ILE A 115 -20.39 16.09 -8.93
CA ILE A 115 -19.57 16.21 -10.15
C ILE A 115 -20.45 16.22 -11.40
N THR A 116 -21.40 15.30 -11.50
CA THR A 116 -22.29 15.19 -12.67
C THR A 116 -23.16 16.44 -12.87
N ASN A 117 -23.66 17.02 -11.78
CA ASN A 117 -24.46 18.24 -11.81
C ASN A 117 -23.64 19.54 -11.83
N ARG A 118 -22.31 19.45 -11.98
CA ARG A 118 -21.39 20.60 -11.98
C ARG A 118 -21.59 21.51 -10.77
N ALA A 119 -21.71 20.91 -9.58
CA ALA A 119 -21.88 21.64 -8.33
C ALA A 119 -20.69 22.60 -8.07
N PRO A 120 -20.85 23.64 -7.26
CA PRO A 120 -19.75 24.52 -6.89
C PRO A 120 -18.56 23.76 -6.32
N VAL A 121 -17.34 24.17 -6.69
CA VAL A 121 -16.08 23.44 -6.38
C VAL A 121 -15.87 23.21 -4.87
N TRP A 122 -16.32 24.15 -4.02
CA TRP A 122 -16.23 24.02 -2.57
C TRP A 122 -16.98 22.78 -2.03
N VAL A 123 -18.09 22.39 -2.69
CA VAL A 123 -18.84 21.16 -2.33
C VAL A 123 -17.98 19.94 -2.54
N LEU A 124 -17.23 19.89 -3.65
CA LEU A 124 -16.33 18.78 -3.96
C LEU A 124 -15.20 18.70 -2.92
N TYR A 125 -14.65 19.86 -2.50
CA TYR A 125 -13.62 19.90 -1.46
C TYR A 125 -14.13 19.37 -0.12
N CYS A 126 -15.38 19.68 0.25
CA CYS A 126 -15.99 19.21 1.49
C CYS A 126 -16.31 17.70 1.45
N LEU A 127 -16.72 17.16 0.31
CA LEU A 127 -17.14 15.75 0.20
C LEU A 127 -15.95 14.77 0.05
N THR A 128 -14.90 15.20 -0.66
CA THR A 128 -13.76 14.32 -0.98
C THR A 128 -13.07 13.69 0.24
N PRO A 129 -12.85 14.39 1.38
CA PRO A 129 -12.23 13.77 2.56
C PRO A 129 -12.98 12.55 3.10
N PHE A 130 -14.30 12.51 2.96
CA PHE A 130 -15.11 11.39 3.45
C PHE A 130 -14.91 10.10 2.65
N LEU A 131 -14.36 10.18 1.42
CA LEU A 131 -13.93 9.00 0.68
C LEU A 131 -12.71 8.31 1.31
N ALA A 132 -12.07 8.92 2.27
CA ALA A 132 -11.01 8.30 3.07
C ALA A 132 -11.54 7.48 4.26
N ALA A 133 -12.85 7.41 4.47
CA ALA A 133 -13.49 6.58 5.50
C ALA A 133 -13.52 5.08 5.09
N ILE A 134 -12.37 4.55 4.66
CA ILE A 134 -12.22 3.16 4.24
C ILE A 134 -11.54 2.38 5.37
N PRO A 135 -12.15 1.28 5.87
CA PRO A 135 -11.50 0.41 6.83
C PRO A 135 -10.17 -0.13 6.30
N PRO A 136 -9.17 -0.35 7.16
CA PRO A 136 -7.86 -0.87 6.74
C PRO A 136 -7.92 -2.39 6.51
N TRP A 137 -8.64 -2.82 5.46
CA TRP A 137 -8.94 -4.23 5.15
C TRP A 137 -7.71 -5.13 5.12
N GLY A 138 -6.63 -4.69 4.46
CA GLY A 138 -5.38 -5.45 4.39
C GLY A 138 -4.74 -5.68 5.76
N ALA A 139 -4.75 -4.65 6.64
CA ALA A 139 -4.25 -4.79 8.02
C ALA A 139 -5.15 -5.72 8.85
N MET A 140 -6.48 -5.60 8.70
CA MET A 140 -7.44 -6.46 9.37
C MET A 140 -7.32 -7.92 8.91
N SER A 141 -7.08 -8.17 7.62
CA SER A 141 -6.84 -9.51 7.07
C SER A 141 -5.55 -10.12 7.65
N ARG A 142 -4.45 -9.37 7.68
CA ARG A 142 -3.19 -9.79 8.31
C ARG A 142 -3.34 -10.10 9.79
N ALA A 143 -4.14 -9.31 10.51
CA ALA A 143 -4.45 -9.58 11.93
C ALA A 143 -5.23 -10.89 12.13
N ARG A 144 -6.14 -11.25 11.21
CA ARG A 144 -6.83 -12.55 11.24
C ARG A 144 -5.86 -13.71 11.02
N TRP A 145 -5.00 -13.61 10.01
CA TRP A 145 -3.97 -14.60 9.74
C TRP A 145 -3.06 -14.84 10.94
N THR A 146 -2.51 -13.79 11.52
CA THR A 146 -1.62 -13.91 12.70
C THR A 146 -2.35 -14.48 13.91
N THR A 147 -3.64 -14.22 14.06
CA THR A 147 -4.44 -14.77 15.17
C THR A 147 -4.74 -16.26 14.97
N MET A 148 -5.08 -16.67 13.75
CA MET A 148 -5.41 -18.06 13.40
C MET A 148 -4.19 -18.97 13.43
N LEU A 149 -3.04 -18.49 12.96
CA LEU A 149 -1.79 -19.26 12.82
C LEU A 149 -0.85 -19.05 14.02
N LYS A 150 -1.38 -18.58 15.16
CA LYS A 150 -0.61 -18.32 16.37
C LYS A 150 0.20 -19.55 16.78
N GLY A 151 1.53 -19.40 16.80
CA GLY A 151 2.50 -20.47 17.15
C GLY A 151 3.14 -21.15 15.93
N ASP A 152 2.60 -21.00 14.73
CA ASP A 152 3.20 -21.49 13.49
C ASP A 152 3.78 -20.32 12.67
N ARG A 153 5.06 -20.06 12.87
CA ARG A 153 5.76 -18.94 12.22
C ARG A 153 5.84 -19.11 10.71
N GLU A 154 6.11 -20.33 10.25
CA GLU A 154 6.30 -20.61 8.82
C GLU A 154 4.99 -20.38 8.03
N ARG A 155 3.87 -20.89 8.53
CA ARG A 155 2.55 -20.64 7.92
C ARG A 155 2.14 -19.18 8.01
N THR A 156 2.48 -18.51 9.12
CA THR A 156 2.20 -17.06 9.27
C THR A 156 2.96 -16.24 8.22
N ASP A 157 4.26 -16.50 8.04
CA ASP A 157 5.07 -15.80 7.04
C ASP A 157 4.54 -16.04 5.60
N ARG A 158 4.11 -17.28 5.30
CA ARG A 158 3.45 -17.61 4.02
C ARG A 158 2.12 -16.86 3.85
N ALA A 159 1.30 -16.76 4.89
CA ALA A 159 0.02 -16.06 4.84
C ALA A 159 0.18 -14.53 4.65
N LEU A 160 1.21 -13.94 5.27
CA LEU A 160 1.56 -12.54 5.06
C LEU A 160 2.08 -12.30 3.64
N SER A 161 2.87 -13.23 3.10
CA SER A 161 3.30 -13.19 1.70
C SER A 161 2.12 -13.30 0.72
N LEU A 162 1.16 -14.20 0.98
CA LEU A 162 -0.07 -14.32 0.20
C LEU A 162 -0.87 -13.00 0.22
N SER A 163 -0.96 -12.34 1.38
CA SER A 163 -1.61 -11.02 1.48
C SER A 163 -0.91 -9.97 0.61
N GLY A 164 0.43 -10.00 0.54
CA GLY A 164 1.20 -9.14 -0.37
C GLY A 164 0.90 -9.39 -1.85
N VAL A 165 0.80 -10.67 -2.25
CA VAL A 165 0.40 -11.03 -3.63
C VAL A 165 -1.00 -10.50 -3.95
N PHE A 166 -1.93 -10.59 -3.01
CA PHE A 166 -3.28 -10.06 -3.19
C PHE A 166 -3.31 -8.53 -3.30
N ASP A 167 -2.49 -7.83 -2.51
CA ASP A 167 -2.34 -6.38 -2.62
C ASP A 167 -1.83 -6.00 -4.02
N GLU A 168 -0.82 -6.68 -4.56
CA GLU A 168 -0.34 -6.45 -5.94
C GLU A 168 -1.41 -6.73 -7.00
N CYS A 169 -2.13 -7.85 -6.89
CA CYS A 169 -3.22 -8.17 -7.82
C CYS A 169 -4.31 -7.09 -7.82
N MET A 170 -4.62 -6.52 -6.66
CA MET A 170 -5.58 -5.43 -6.53
C MET A 170 -5.14 -4.18 -7.31
N TRP A 171 -3.87 -3.78 -7.21
CA TRP A 171 -3.34 -2.64 -7.95
C TRP A 171 -3.29 -2.90 -9.46
N ILE A 172 -2.89 -4.11 -9.86
CA ILE A 172 -2.82 -4.53 -11.27
C ILE A 172 -4.19 -4.46 -11.95
N ILE A 173 -5.24 -4.87 -11.25
CA ILE A 173 -6.61 -4.92 -11.77
C ILE A 173 -7.32 -3.57 -11.59
N GLY A 174 -7.17 -2.94 -10.44
CA GLY A 174 -7.97 -1.80 -10.02
C GLY A 174 -7.74 -0.55 -10.85
N ASN A 175 -6.49 -0.16 -11.13
CA ASN A 175 -6.19 1.03 -11.92
C ASN A 175 -6.71 0.95 -13.38
N PRO A 176 -6.43 -0.13 -14.14
CA PRO A 176 -6.99 -0.27 -15.49
C PRO A 176 -8.51 -0.30 -15.50
N LEU A 177 -9.09 -1.01 -14.55
CA LEU A 177 -10.55 -1.13 -14.45
C LEU A 177 -11.20 0.22 -14.11
N ALA A 178 -10.62 0.97 -13.15
CA ALA A 178 -11.09 2.30 -12.80
C ALA A 178 -11.07 3.25 -13.99
N SER A 179 -9.94 3.30 -14.71
CA SER A 179 -9.80 4.19 -15.86
C SER A 179 -10.75 3.82 -16.99
N THR A 180 -10.92 2.54 -17.29
CA THR A 180 -11.88 2.08 -18.32
C THR A 180 -13.31 2.43 -17.95
N LEU A 181 -13.74 2.12 -16.72
CA LEU A 181 -15.11 2.41 -16.27
C LEU A 181 -15.37 3.92 -16.17
N ALA A 182 -14.39 4.70 -15.69
CA ALA A 182 -14.54 6.15 -15.55
C ALA A 182 -14.60 6.87 -16.89
N VAL A 183 -13.96 6.34 -17.94
CA VAL A 183 -14.09 6.86 -19.32
C VAL A 183 -15.50 6.67 -19.86
N ILE A 184 -16.15 5.54 -19.54
CA ILE A 184 -17.54 5.28 -19.92
C ILE A 184 -18.47 6.19 -19.09
N SER A 185 -18.34 6.16 -17.78
CA SER A 185 -19.08 7.01 -16.84
C SER A 185 -18.45 7.00 -15.45
N GLY A 186 -18.25 8.20 -14.89
CA GLY A 186 -17.80 8.32 -13.49
C GLY A 186 -18.77 7.66 -12.50
N LEU A 187 -20.09 7.73 -12.78
CA LEU A 187 -21.10 7.04 -11.98
C LEU A 187 -20.92 5.53 -12.02
N LEU A 188 -20.64 4.95 -13.19
CA LEU A 188 -20.39 3.52 -13.33
C LEU A 188 -19.16 3.08 -12.53
N ALA A 189 -18.08 3.85 -12.59
CA ALA A 189 -16.84 3.54 -11.87
C ALA A 189 -17.04 3.59 -10.34
N PHE A 190 -17.70 4.63 -9.82
CA PHE A 190 -18.01 4.73 -8.38
C PHE A 190 -19.01 3.67 -7.94
N SER A 191 -20.03 3.36 -8.73
CA SER A 191 -21.02 2.31 -8.43
C SER A 191 -20.36 0.94 -8.38
N PHE A 192 -19.50 0.62 -9.33
CA PHE A 192 -18.74 -0.63 -9.34
C PHE A 192 -17.83 -0.73 -8.10
N THR A 193 -17.12 0.35 -7.78
CA THR A 193 -16.27 0.41 -6.57
C THR A 193 -17.10 0.19 -5.31
N GLY A 194 -18.28 0.81 -5.22
CA GLY A 194 -19.22 0.63 -4.10
C GLY A 194 -19.72 -0.79 -3.97
N VAL A 195 -20.06 -1.44 -5.09
CA VAL A 195 -20.45 -2.86 -5.12
C VAL A 195 -19.30 -3.74 -4.62
N CYS A 196 -18.07 -3.50 -5.06
CA CYS A 196 -16.89 -4.21 -4.54
C CYS A 196 -16.73 -4.04 -3.02
N VAL A 197 -16.88 -2.82 -2.51
CA VAL A 197 -16.81 -2.56 -1.06
C VAL A 197 -17.87 -3.35 -0.31
N VAL A 198 -19.12 -3.34 -0.76
CA VAL A 198 -20.22 -4.04 -0.11
C VAL A 198 -20.02 -5.56 -0.16
N ILE A 199 -19.71 -6.13 -1.33
CA ILE A 199 -19.50 -7.57 -1.47
C ILE A 199 -18.29 -8.01 -0.65
N GLY A 200 -17.16 -7.31 -0.77
CA GLY A 200 -15.96 -7.62 0.00
C GLY A 200 -16.17 -7.52 1.50
N ALA A 201 -16.87 -6.46 1.95
CA ALA A 201 -17.22 -6.28 3.36
C ALA A 201 -18.15 -7.39 3.86
N LEU A 202 -19.16 -7.78 3.08
CA LEU A 202 -20.04 -8.89 3.44
C LEU A 202 -19.25 -10.20 3.57
N MET A 203 -18.38 -10.50 2.62
CA MET A 203 -17.53 -11.70 2.69
C MET A 203 -16.61 -11.66 3.91
N PHE A 204 -16.02 -10.50 4.21
CA PHE A 204 -15.07 -10.34 5.29
C PHE A 204 -15.77 -10.32 6.67
N LEU A 205 -16.77 -9.48 6.87
CA LEU A 205 -17.37 -9.21 8.17
C LEU A 205 -18.34 -10.31 8.64
N THR A 206 -18.83 -11.17 7.73
CA THR A 206 -19.66 -12.33 8.13
C THR A 206 -18.84 -13.48 8.70
N GLU A 207 -17.52 -13.51 8.48
CA GLU A 207 -16.60 -14.45 9.11
C GLU A 207 -16.25 -14.00 10.54
N LEU A 208 -17.08 -14.39 11.50
CA LEU A 208 -16.93 -14.02 12.92
C LEU A 208 -15.92 -14.91 13.65
N THR A 209 -15.73 -16.14 13.20
CA THR A 209 -14.87 -17.13 13.84
C THR A 209 -13.40 -16.74 13.80
N THR A 210 -12.99 -16.01 12.75
CA THR A 210 -11.61 -15.57 12.54
C THR A 210 -11.33 -14.15 13.07
N GLU A 211 -12.34 -13.44 13.55
CA GLU A 211 -12.21 -12.07 14.03
C GLU A 211 -11.38 -12.02 15.32
N PRO A 212 -10.25 -11.25 15.34
CA PRO A 212 -9.49 -11.03 16.56
C PRO A 212 -10.36 -10.34 17.62
N LYS A 213 -10.21 -10.77 18.87
CA LYS A 213 -10.94 -10.13 19.98
C LYS A 213 -10.48 -8.68 20.16
N SER A 214 -11.40 -7.74 20.17
CA SER A 214 -11.11 -6.33 20.43
C SER A 214 -10.62 -6.10 21.86
N GLN A 215 -9.85 -5.03 22.07
CA GLN A 215 -9.38 -4.65 23.41
C GLN A 215 -10.52 -4.50 24.41
N THR A 216 -11.66 -3.96 24.00
CA THR A 216 -12.87 -3.83 24.83
C THR A 216 -13.42 -5.18 25.24
N ARG A 217 -13.43 -6.16 24.32
CA ARG A 217 -13.90 -7.54 24.63
C ARG A 217 -12.93 -8.27 25.55
N LEU A 218 -11.62 -8.15 25.28
CA LEU A 218 -10.58 -8.74 26.13
C LEU A 218 -10.58 -8.17 27.55
N ALA A 219 -10.78 -6.86 27.71
CA ALA A 219 -10.91 -6.21 29.01
C ALA A 219 -12.12 -6.74 29.79
N ARG A 220 -13.28 -6.86 29.12
CA ARG A 220 -14.51 -7.40 29.74
C ARG A 220 -14.31 -8.86 30.15
N GLU A 221 -13.71 -9.72 29.31
CA GLU A 221 -13.42 -11.12 29.63
C GLU A 221 -12.42 -11.25 30.78
N ALA A 222 -11.53 -10.28 30.97
CA ALA A 222 -10.59 -10.25 32.09
C ALA A 222 -11.17 -9.64 33.38
N GLY A 223 -12.42 -9.19 33.36
CA GLY A 223 -13.05 -8.50 34.50
C GLY A 223 -12.41 -7.15 34.85
N LEU A 224 -11.74 -6.51 33.89
CA LEU A 224 -11.02 -5.26 34.06
C LEU A 224 -11.71 -4.12 33.31
N THR A 225 -11.49 -2.90 33.78
CA THR A 225 -11.76 -1.73 32.95
C THR A 225 -10.79 -1.71 31.75
N ARG A 226 -11.18 -1.07 30.68
CA ARG A 226 -10.33 -0.97 29.49
C ARG A 226 -8.99 -0.28 29.77
N GLU A 227 -8.98 0.67 30.69
CA GLU A 227 -7.75 1.38 31.06
C GLU A 227 -6.80 0.48 31.84
N GLU A 228 -7.31 -0.30 32.79
CA GLU A 228 -6.55 -1.29 33.54
C GLU A 228 -6.01 -2.38 32.64
N TYR A 229 -6.81 -2.89 31.70
CA TYR A 229 -6.38 -3.86 30.71
C TYR A 229 -5.23 -3.29 29.85
N ARG A 230 -5.36 -2.04 29.36
CA ARG A 230 -4.30 -1.36 28.59
C ARG A 230 -3.01 -1.18 29.40
N LYS A 231 -3.11 -0.79 30.69
CA LYS A 231 -1.95 -0.68 31.58
C LYS A 231 -1.28 -2.04 31.79
N ARG A 232 -2.07 -3.09 31.99
CA ARG A 232 -1.57 -4.46 32.14
C ARG A 232 -0.86 -4.98 30.88
N GLU A 233 -1.43 -4.75 29.71
CA GLU A 233 -0.79 -5.14 28.43
C GLU A 233 0.45 -4.31 28.14
N ALA A 234 0.45 -3.01 28.44
CA ALA A 234 1.64 -2.17 28.34
C ALA A 234 2.76 -2.65 29.27
N ALA A 235 2.45 -3.04 30.49
CA ALA A 235 3.41 -3.61 31.45
C ALA A 235 3.96 -4.96 30.96
N LYS A 236 3.14 -5.82 30.38
CA LYS A 236 3.61 -7.09 29.76
C LYS A 236 4.52 -6.82 28.56
N ALA A 237 4.11 -5.89 27.69
CA ALA A 237 4.92 -5.50 26.53
C ALA A 237 6.27 -4.92 26.95
N GLN A 238 6.29 -4.12 28.04
CA GLN A 238 7.52 -3.57 28.61
C GLN A 238 8.44 -4.69 29.11
N LYS A 239 7.93 -5.65 29.90
CA LYS A 239 8.71 -6.80 30.36
C LYS A 239 9.26 -7.64 29.20
N MET A 240 8.50 -7.80 28.13
CA MET A 240 8.94 -8.53 26.94
C MET A 240 10.07 -7.78 26.22
N ARG A 241 9.96 -6.45 26.07
CA ARG A 241 11.03 -5.60 25.51
C ARG A 241 12.32 -5.67 26.35
N GLU A 242 12.20 -5.65 27.68
CA GLU A 242 13.34 -5.82 28.59
C GLU A 242 14.04 -7.16 28.39
N ARG A 243 13.28 -8.25 28.27
CA ARG A 243 13.83 -9.59 27.96
C ARG A 243 14.52 -9.63 26.59
N ASP A 244 13.85 -9.14 25.55
CA ASP A 244 14.43 -9.10 24.20
C ASP A 244 15.68 -8.23 24.12
N ALA A 245 15.75 -7.13 24.88
CA ALA A 245 16.94 -6.27 24.98
C ALA A 245 18.07 -6.99 25.74
N ALA A 246 17.75 -7.65 26.84
CA ALA A 246 18.70 -8.46 27.61
C ALA A 246 19.28 -9.60 26.79
N ASP A 247 18.45 -10.38 26.10
CA ASP A 247 18.87 -11.50 25.25
C ASP A 247 19.78 -11.05 24.10
N ARG A 248 19.49 -9.89 23.48
CA ARG A 248 20.34 -9.32 22.43
C ARG A 248 21.68 -8.86 22.96
N ALA A 249 21.66 -8.06 24.04
CA ALA A 249 22.89 -7.56 24.66
C ALA A 249 23.80 -8.71 25.10
N ARG A 250 23.21 -9.78 25.65
CA ARG A 250 23.93 -11.00 26.03
C ARG A 250 24.60 -11.65 24.84
N ARG A 251 23.87 -11.93 23.76
CA ARG A 251 24.41 -12.55 22.53
C ARG A 251 25.51 -11.72 21.89
N GLU A 252 25.36 -10.39 21.87
CA GLU A 252 26.35 -9.47 21.31
C GLU A 252 27.61 -9.41 22.14
N ALA A 253 27.52 -9.44 23.48
CA ALA A 253 28.66 -9.45 24.39
C ALA A 253 29.39 -10.80 24.34
N GLU A 254 28.65 -11.92 24.35
CA GLU A 254 29.21 -13.28 24.18
C GLU A 254 29.93 -13.44 22.82
N ALA A 255 29.37 -12.88 21.74
CA ALA A 255 29.98 -12.88 20.40
C ALA A 255 31.27 -12.05 20.32
N ARG A 256 31.44 -11.06 21.19
CA ARG A 256 32.69 -10.29 21.32
C ARG A 256 33.74 -10.96 22.18
N GLY A 257 33.36 -12.02 22.88
CA GLY A 257 34.25 -12.72 23.82
C GLY A 257 34.41 -11.99 25.17
N ASP A 258 33.42 -11.14 25.52
CA ASP A 258 33.41 -10.41 26.79
C ASP A 258 33.32 -11.38 27.97
N ASP A 259 33.92 -11.03 29.11
CA ASP A 259 33.81 -11.83 30.33
C ASP A 259 32.40 -11.75 30.94
N GLU A 260 32.10 -12.62 31.89
CA GLU A 260 30.74 -12.73 32.46
C GLU A 260 30.27 -11.44 33.14
N GLN A 261 31.21 -10.63 33.71
CA GLN A 261 30.89 -9.36 34.33
C GLN A 261 30.56 -8.28 33.29
N ALA A 262 31.31 -8.25 32.19
CA ALA A 262 31.03 -7.35 31.07
C ALA A 262 29.70 -7.70 30.37
N VAL A 263 29.40 -8.99 30.19
CA VAL A 263 28.11 -9.47 29.66
C VAL A 263 26.97 -9.01 30.57
N GLN A 264 27.09 -9.20 31.90
CA GLN A 264 26.04 -8.78 32.83
C GLN A 264 25.86 -7.25 32.83
N ALA A 265 26.94 -6.49 32.77
CA ALA A 265 26.90 -5.02 32.71
C ALA A 265 26.24 -4.54 31.40
N ALA A 266 26.45 -5.22 30.27
CA ALA A 266 25.80 -4.92 29.00
C ALA A 266 24.29 -5.21 29.06
N VAL A 267 23.89 -6.31 29.68
CA VAL A 267 22.49 -6.70 29.90
C VAL A 267 21.78 -5.66 30.79
N ASP A 268 22.39 -5.27 31.92
CA ASP A 268 21.79 -4.31 32.86
C ASP A 268 21.61 -2.92 32.21
N ARG A 269 22.59 -2.47 31.39
CA ARG A 269 22.47 -1.25 30.60
C ARG A 269 21.33 -1.36 29.59
N ALA A 270 21.20 -2.46 28.85
CA ALA A 270 20.15 -2.65 27.88
C ALA A 270 18.76 -2.65 28.52
N ILE A 271 18.60 -3.24 29.72
CA ILE A 271 17.37 -3.19 30.49
C ILE A 271 17.08 -1.78 30.97
N ALA A 272 18.08 -1.05 31.51
CA ALA A 272 17.93 0.32 31.97
C ALA A 272 17.54 1.26 30.83
N ASP A 273 18.16 1.14 29.65
CA ASP A 273 17.82 1.90 28.44
C ASP A 273 16.41 1.58 27.95
N SER A 274 16.00 0.31 28.02
CA SER A 274 14.63 -0.11 27.72
C SER A 274 13.59 0.48 28.67
N ARG A 275 13.93 0.62 29.97
CA ARG A 275 13.08 1.26 31.01
C ARG A 275 13.04 2.77 30.88
N ALA A 276 14.18 3.38 30.65
CA ALA A 276 14.29 4.82 30.51
C ALA A 276 13.50 5.38 29.32
N GLY A 277 12.94 4.49 28.49
CA GLY A 277 12.15 4.89 27.33
C GLY A 277 12.96 5.77 26.37
N LYS A 278 14.30 5.69 26.42
CA LYS A 278 15.16 6.28 25.38
C LYS A 278 14.73 5.65 24.06
N LYS A 279 13.77 6.29 23.41
CA LYS A 279 13.42 5.99 22.03
C LYS A 279 14.71 6.25 21.26
N GLU A 280 15.42 5.18 20.90
CA GLU A 280 16.44 5.32 19.87
C GLU A 280 15.78 6.08 18.72
N SER A 281 16.34 7.26 18.40
CA SER A 281 15.79 8.04 17.30
C SER A 281 15.88 7.19 16.05
N ILE A 282 14.75 6.93 15.42
CA ILE A 282 14.75 6.24 14.11
C ILE A 282 15.23 7.19 13.01
N TRP A 283 15.28 8.50 13.30
CA TRP A 283 15.65 9.54 12.34
C TRP A 283 17.17 9.56 12.12
N GLY A 284 17.68 8.46 11.55
CA GLY A 284 19.02 8.42 10.99
C GLY A 284 19.04 8.88 9.52
N PRO A 285 20.22 9.24 8.97
CA PRO A 285 20.34 9.67 7.58
C PRO A 285 19.72 8.68 6.58
N GLY A 286 19.81 7.39 6.85
CA GLY A 286 19.25 6.35 6.02
C GLY A 286 17.72 6.38 5.96
N LEU A 287 17.02 6.55 7.09
CA LEU A 287 15.57 6.68 7.11
C LEU A 287 15.11 7.94 6.40
N ILE A 288 15.81 9.07 6.63
CA ILE A 288 15.49 10.33 5.96
C ILE A 288 15.62 10.17 4.44
N ALA A 289 16.70 9.57 3.95
CA ALA A 289 16.91 9.32 2.55
C ALA A 289 15.79 8.45 1.94
N VAL A 290 15.38 7.38 2.63
CA VAL A 290 14.27 6.53 2.18
C VAL A 290 12.94 7.30 2.22
N CYS A 291 12.67 8.08 3.24
CA CYS A 291 11.46 8.90 3.32
C CYS A 291 11.39 9.93 2.17
N VAL A 292 12.49 10.60 1.84
CA VAL A 292 12.57 11.52 0.69
C VAL A 292 12.34 10.76 -0.62
N THR A 293 12.96 9.60 -0.78
CA THR A 293 12.76 8.76 -1.99
C THR A 293 11.30 8.32 -2.13
N TRP A 294 10.64 7.96 -1.03
CA TRP A 294 9.21 7.57 -1.05
C TRP A 294 8.28 8.74 -1.34
N PHE A 295 8.61 9.92 -0.83
CA PHE A 295 7.91 11.16 -1.20
C PHE A 295 8.03 11.42 -2.71
N SER A 296 9.26 11.41 -3.25
CA SER A 296 9.50 11.59 -4.68
C SER A 296 8.82 10.51 -5.53
N LEU A 297 8.86 9.26 -5.11
CA LEU A 297 8.21 8.15 -5.81
C LEU A 297 6.68 8.32 -5.85
N GLY A 298 6.06 8.76 -4.75
CA GLY A 298 4.63 9.08 -4.72
C GLY A 298 4.26 10.23 -5.63
N ALA A 299 5.05 11.31 -5.60
CA ALA A 299 4.86 12.49 -6.43
C ALA A 299 4.99 12.17 -7.92
N PHE A 300 6.06 11.47 -8.30
CA PHE A 300 6.31 10.97 -9.63
C PHE A 300 5.17 10.08 -10.17
N GLN A 301 4.75 9.09 -9.38
CA GLN A 301 3.69 8.17 -9.75
C GLN A 301 2.37 8.89 -10.04
N SER A 302 1.98 9.80 -9.16
CA SER A 302 0.73 10.53 -9.26
C SER A 302 0.76 11.55 -10.43
N ALA A 303 1.86 12.28 -10.59
CA ALA A 303 2.07 13.18 -11.70
C ALA A 303 2.02 12.44 -13.05
N SER A 304 2.70 11.29 -13.16
CA SER A 304 2.69 10.47 -14.37
C SER A 304 1.29 9.98 -14.73
N ASN A 305 0.52 9.51 -13.74
CA ASN A 305 -0.84 9.00 -13.95
C ASN A 305 -1.77 10.08 -14.53
N ILE A 306 -1.75 11.29 -13.96
CA ILE A 306 -2.59 12.40 -14.44
C ILE A 306 -2.14 12.85 -15.83
N SER A 307 -0.82 12.91 -16.08
CA SER A 307 -0.27 13.32 -17.38
C SER A 307 -0.62 12.35 -18.51
N ILE A 308 -0.66 11.04 -18.23
CA ILE A 308 -1.10 10.04 -19.23
C ILE A 308 -2.57 10.20 -19.55
N ILE A 309 -3.43 10.47 -18.57
CA ILE A 309 -4.86 10.74 -18.79
C ILE A 309 -5.04 11.98 -19.67
N ALA A 310 -4.27 13.05 -19.38
CA ALA A 310 -4.27 14.28 -20.16
C ALA A 310 -3.83 14.01 -21.60
N PHE A 311 -2.71 13.32 -21.81
CA PHE A 311 -2.19 12.96 -23.12
C PHE A 311 -3.20 12.12 -23.94
N ALA A 312 -3.79 11.11 -23.32
CA ALA A 312 -4.81 10.29 -23.98
C ALA A 312 -6.06 11.11 -24.37
N THR A 313 -6.40 12.12 -23.57
CA THR A 313 -7.52 13.03 -23.86
C THR A 313 -7.18 13.98 -25.01
N GLU A 314 -5.98 14.59 -25.02
CA GLU A 314 -5.48 15.46 -26.10
C GLU A 314 -5.39 14.71 -27.42
N ALA A 315 -4.98 13.43 -27.38
CA ALA A 315 -4.89 12.57 -28.56
C ALA A 315 -6.24 12.01 -29.03
N ASN A 316 -7.38 12.36 -28.39
CA ASN A 316 -8.70 11.77 -28.63
C ASN A 316 -8.76 10.24 -28.50
N MET A 317 -7.87 9.67 -27.64
CA MET A 317 -7.72 8.23 -27.39
C MET A 317 -8.03 7.86 -25.94
N LYS A 318 -8.88 8.63 -25.26
CA LYS A 318 -9.22 8.48 -23.85
C LYS A 318 -9.70 7.08 -23.47
N GLN A 319 -10.41 6.41 -24.39
CA GLN A 319 -10.91 5.02 -24.22
C GLN A 319 -9.75 4.00 -24.02
N TYR A 320 -8.55 4.29 -24.50
CA TYR A 320 -7.40 3.39 -24.38
C TYR A 320 -6.56 3.63 -23.10
N THR A 321 -6.94 4.60 -22.26
CA THR A 321 -6.20 4.92 -21.01
C THR A 321 -6.11 3.70 -20.09
N GLY A 322 -7.19 2.93 -19.95
CA GLY A 322 -7.20 1.70 -19.16
C GLY A 322 -6.21 0.66 -19.68
N PHE A 323 -6.08 0.56 -21.02
CA PHE A 323 -5.15 -0.37 -21.65
C PHE A 323 -3.69 0.03 -21.42
N VAL A 324 -3.38 1.34 -21.40
CA VAL A 324 -2.04 1.85 -21.05
C VAL A 324 -1.64 1.41 -19.65
N PHE A 325 -2.54 1.59 -18.66
CA PHE A 325 -2.29 1.14 -17.29
C PHE A 325 -2.24 -0.37 -17.16
N ALA A 326 -3.03 -1.11 -17.94
CA ALA A 326 -2.98 -2.57 -17.98
C ALA A 326 -1.62 -3.09 -18.47
N CYS A 327 -1.06 -2.48 -19.51
CA CYS A 327 0.29 -2.81 -20.01
C CYS A 327 1.36 -2.61 -18.94
N PHE A 328 1.32 -1.49 -18.23
CA PHE A 328 2.25 -1.21 -17.13
C PHE A 328 2.12 -2.21 -15.98
N SER A 329 0.88 -2.48 -15.54
CA SER A 329 0.60 -3.42 -14.47
C SER A 329 1.00 -4.86 -14.83
N PHE A 330 0.73 -5.29 -16.05
CA PHE A 330 1.16 -6.60 -16.57
C PHE A 330 2.68 -6.73 -16.57
N SER A 331 3.38 -5.71 -17.06
CA SER A 331 4.84 -5.69 -17.06
C SER A 331 5.41 -5.70 -15.63
N SER A 332 4.80 -4.96 -14.70
CA SER A 332 5.17 -4.97 -13.28
C SER A 332 5.03 -6.36 -12.65
N LEU A 333 3.93 -7.06 -12.96
CA LEU A 333 3.73 -8.45 -12.51
C LEU A 333 4.82 -9.38 -13.05
N CYS A 334 5.12 -9.30 -14.34
CA CYS A 334 6.23 -10.08 -14.93
C CYS A 334 7.56 -9.78 -14.23
N GLY A 335 7.81 -8.50 -13.94
CA GLY A 335 8.98 -8.05 -13.19
C GLY A 335 9.05 -8.65 -11.79
N ALA A 336 7.95 -8.65 -11.04
CA ALA A 336 7.86 -9.24 -9.72
C ALA A 336 8.19 -10.74 -9.73
N LEU A 337 7.61 -11.48 -10.69
CA LEU A 337 7.82 -12.93 -10.83
C LEU A 337 9.29 -13.26 -11.16
N VAL A 338 9.87 -12.57 -12.14
CA VAL A 338 11.27 -12.75 -12.53
C VAL A 338 12.21 -12.36 -11.39
N TYR A 339 11.89 -11.25 -10.70
CA TYR A 339 12.70 -10.75 -9.60
C TYR A 339 12.69 -11.71 -8.40
N GLY A 340 11.53 -12.27 -8.04
CA GLY A 340 11.37 -13.22 -6.94
C GLY A 340 11.97 -14.60 -7.22
N ALA A 341 12.05 -15.01 -8.50
CA ALA A 341 12.63 -16.30 -8.89
C ALA A 341 14.18 -16.33 -8.88
N LYS A 342 14.83 -15.17 -8.83
CA LYS A 342 16.29 -15.07 -8.93
C LYS A 342 16.95 -14.82 -7.58
N ASN A 343 17.99 -15.63 -7.27
CA ASN A 343 18.90 -15.36 -6.16
C ASN A 343 19.87 -14.23 -6.55
N TRP A 344 19.75 -13.08 -5.88
CA TRP A 344 20.50 -11.89 -6.21
C TRP A 344 21.77 -11.77 -5.38
N THR A 345 22.90 -11.65 -6.06
CA THR A 345 24.23 -11.39 -5.46
C THR A 345 24.56 -9.90 -5.36
N ILE A 346 23.83 -9.05 -6.13
CA ILE A 346 24.04 -7.61 -6.15
C ILE A 346 23.46 -6.98 -4.86
N PRO A 347 24.18 -6.05 -4.21
CA PRO A 347 23.70 -5.35 -3.02
C PRO A 347 22.32 -4.72 -3.22
N LEU A 348 21.48 -4.80 -2.19
CA LEU A 348 20.08 -4.36 -2.20
C LEU A 348 19.89 -2.92 -2.67
N TRP A 349 20.70 -1.98 -2.15
CA TRP A 349 20.61 -0.57 -2.51
C TRP A 349 20.93 -0.29 -3.99
N LYS A 350 21.89 -1.03 -4.58
CA LYS A 350 22.21 -0.89 -6.03
C LYS A 350 21.04 -1.33 -6.90
N ARG A 351 20.38 -2.43 -6.54
CA ARG A 351 19.18 -2.92 -7.25
C ARG A 351 18.01 -1.95 -7.12
N PHE A 352 17.82 -1.39 -5.94
CA PHE A 352 16.79 -0.39 -5.69
C PHE A 352 16.95 0.84 -6.58
N TYR A 353 18.13 1.49 -6.54
CA TYR A 353 18.38 2.69 -7.33
C TYR A 353 18.41 2.41 -8.82
N PHE A 354 18.94 1.25 -9.26
CA PHE A 354 18.89 0.87 -10.67
C PHE A 354 17.45 0.82 -11.19
N CYS A 355 16.55 0.09 -10.50
CA CYS A 355 15.17 -0.01 -10.90
C CYS A 355 14.46 1.37 -10.86
N LEU A 356 14.73 2.18 -9.84
CA LEU A 356 14.17 3.52 -9.69
C LEU A 356 14.59 4.43 -10.86
N ILE A 357 15.89 4.43 -11.23
CA ILE A 357 16.41 5.23 -12.33
C ILE A 357 15.80 4.78 -13.66
N VAL A 358 15.70 3.48 -13.92
CA VAL A 358 15.09 2.95 -15.15
C VAL A 358 13.64 3.41 -15.28
N VAL A 359 12.84 3.33 -14.23
CA VAL A 359 11.45 3.77 -14.26
C VAL A 359 11.35 5.28 -14.46
N ASN A 360 12.14 6.07 -13.75
CA ASN A 360 12.11 7.54 -13.85
C ASN A 360 12.56 8.03 -15.24
N LEU A 361 13.69 7.55 -15.73
CA LEU A 361 14.17 7.91 -17.07
C LEU A 361 13.20 7.46 -18.16
N GLY A 362 12.59 6.29 -18.02
CA GLY A 362 11.60 5.79 -18.97
C GLY A 362 10.37 6.70 -19.04
N VAL A 363 9.82 7.14 -17.93
CA VAL A 363 8.72 8.12 -17.93
C VAL A 363 9.17 9.48 -18.48
N GLY A 364 10.41 9.90 -18.21
CA GLY A 364 11.00 11.10 -18.82
C GLY A 364 10.96 11.09 -20.34
N THR A 365 11.06 9.92 -20.98
CA THR A 365 10.94 9.81 -22.45
C THR A 365 9.53 10.08 -22.97
N PHE A 366 8.49 10.08 -22.12
CA PHE A 366 7.13 10.42 -22.54
C PHE A 366 6.98 11.86 -23.05
N MET A 367 7.89 12.76 -22.65
CA MET A 367 7.94 14.11 -23.20
C MET A 367 8.13 14.12 -24.72
N PHE A 368 8.75 13.09 -25.29
CA PHE A 368 8.99 12.97 -26.73
C PHE A 368 7.96 12.10 -27.44
N ALA A 369 6.99 11.54 -26.70
CA ALA A 369 5.95 10.68 -27.27
C ALA A 369 4.95 11.52 -28.06
N LYS A 370 4.76 11.16 -29.34
CA LYS A 370 3.75 11.76 -30.24
C LYS A 370 2.46 10.92 -30.30
N HIS A 371 2.54 9.66 -29.91
CA HIS A 371 1.42 8.71 -29.99
C HIS A 371 1.30 7.91 -28.70
N LEU A 372 0.08 7.62 -28.29
CA LEU A 372 -0.23 6.85 -27.08
C LEU A 372 0.42 5.45 -27.10
N TRP A 373 0.54 4.84 -28.28
CA TRP A 373 1.18 3.52 -28.43
C TRP A 373 2.67 3.52 -28.05
N VAL A 374 3.36 4.65 -28.21
CA VAL A 374 4.75 4.80 -27.78
C VAL A 374 4.83 4.73 -26.25
N ILE A 375 3.93 5.41 -25.56
CA ILE A 375 3.84 5.37 -24.09
C ILE A 375 3.57 3.94 -23.61
N MET A 376 2.68 3.20 -24.29
CA MET A 376 2.39 1.80 -23.94
C MET A 376 3.60 0.89 -24.07
N ILE A 377 4.37 1.03 -25.17
CA ILE A 377 5.58 0.23 -25.38
C ILE A 377 6.63 0.57 -24.31
N ILE A 378 6.84 1.85 -24.02
CA ILE A 378 7.77 2.26 -22.96
C ILE A 378 7.30 1.72 -21.60
N TYR A 379 6.03 1.78 -21.28
CA TYR A 379 5.48 1.22 -20.05
C TYR A 379 5.66 -0.30 -19.94
N LEU A 380 5.57 -1.04 -21.06
CA LEU A 380 5.88 -2.47 -21.10
C LEU A 380 7.37 -2.73 -20.78
N LEU A 381 8.26 -1.85 -21.23
CA LEU A 381 9.69 -2.01 -20.99
C LEU A 381 10.10 -1.65 -19.56
N ILE A 382 9.61 -0.52 -19.04
CA ILE A 382 10.03 0.00 -17.73
C ILE A 382 9.23 -0.60 -16.57
N GLY A 383 7.99 -1.04 -16.82
CA GLY A 383 7.12 -1.62 -15.80
C GLY A 383 7.74 -2.84 -15.11
N VAL A 384 8.61 -3.60 -15.80
CA VAL A 384 9.36 -4.72 -15.20
C VAL A 384 10.15 -4.30 -13.96
N CYS A 385 10.60 -3.04 -13.88
CA CYS A 385 11.34 -2.51 -12.74
C CYS A 385 10.44 -1.95 -11.62
N GLN A 386 9.14 -1.80 -11.85
CA GLN A 386 8.23 -1.16 -10.88
C GLN A 386 8.08 -1.98 -9.59
N ALA A 387 7.64 -3.25 -9.69
CA ALA A 387 7.49 -4.11 -8.51
C ALA A 387 8.82 -4.35 -7.78
N PRO A 388 9.95 -4.64 -8.47
CA PRO A 388 11.26 -4.69 -7.81
C PRO A 388 11.63 -3.43 -7.05
N THR A 389 11.25 -2.23 -7.51
CA THR A 389 11.50 -0.98 -6.78
C THR A 389 10.80 -1.00 -5.42
N TRP A 390 9.52 -1.36 -5.38
CA TRP A 390 8.76 -1.46 -4.13
C TRP A 390 9.31 -2.55 -3.19
N ILE A 391 9.62 -3.73 -3.75
CA ILE A 391 10.17 -4.87 -2.97
C ILE A 391 11.50 -4.49 -2.33
N ASN A 392 12.42 -3.94 -3.11
CA ASN A 392 13.74 -3.53 -2.62
C ASN A 392 13.67 -2.43 -1.57
N GLY A 393 12.80 -1.44 -1.78
CA GLY A 393 12.63 -0.36 -0.82
C GLY A 393 12.08 -0.82 0.52
N ASN A 394 11.08 -1.71 0.52
CA ASN A 394 10.59 -2.32 1.75
C ASN A 394 11.67 -3.17 2.46
N GLN A 395 12.47 -3.92 1.69
CA GLN A 395 13.61 -4.67 2.26
C GLN A 395 14.71 -3.75 2.80
N LEU A 396 14.98 -2.61 2.15
CA LEU A 396 15.96 -1.65 2.61
C LEU A 396 15.58 -1.08 3.99
N MET A 397 14.28 -0.86 4.23
CA MET A 397 13.77 -0.41 5.53
C MET A 397 14.10 -1.38 6.67
N LEU A 398 14.09 -2.71 6.41
CA LEU A 398 14.46 -3.71 7.42
C LEU A 398 15.89 -3.56 7.94
N HIS A 399 16.77 -2.99 7.12
CA HIS A 399 18.18 -2.78 7.49
C HIS A 399 18.45 -1.40 8.11
N LEU A 400 17.54 -0.44 7.92
CA LEU A 400 17.74 0.95 8.34
C LEU A 400 17.09 1.28 9.69
N VAL A 401 16.11 0.48 10.10
CA VAL A 401 15.34 0.73 11.31
C VAL A 401 15.46 -0.48 12.26
N PRO A 402 15.60 -0.26 13.57
CA PRO A 402 15.61 -1.34 14.55
C PRO A 402 14.34 -2.23 14.38
N PRO A 403 14.47 -3.56 14.50
CA PRO A 403 13.34 -4.49 14.34
C PRO A 403 12.13 -4.15 15.24
N THR A 404 12.39 -3.58 16.41
CA THR A 404 11.36 -3.13 17.37
C THR A 404 10.54 -1.94 16.90
N ARG A 405 11.02 -1.19 15.91
CA ARG A 405 10.39 0.01 15.37
C ARG A 405 10.13 -0.07 13.87
N PHE A 406 10.25 -1.26 13.30
CA PHE A 406 10.04 -1.51 11.87
C PHE A 406 8.68 -1.03 11.38
N THR A 407 7.60 -1.32 12.14
CA THR A 407 6.24 -0.88 11.80
C THR A 407 6.13 0.65 11.72
N GLU A 408 6.85 1.37 12.61
CA GLU A 408 6.89 2.83 12.58
C GLU A 408 7.63 3.34 11.34
N GLY A 409 8.75 2.71 10.98
CA GLY A 409 9.49 3.05 9.75
C GLY A 409 8.64 2.86 8.49
N VAL A 410 7.94 1.73 8.37
CA VAL A 410 7.03 1.45 7.25
C VAL A 410 5.87 2.45 7.22
N ALA A 411 5.33 2.83 8.38
CA ALA A 411 4.28 3.84 8.45
C ALA A 411 4.75 5.21 7.94
N TRP A 412 5.98 5.62 8.26
CA TRP A 412 6.58 6.85 7.73
C TRP A 412 6.78 6.79 6.22
N MET A 413 7.25 5.66 5.67
CA MET A 413 7.34 5.47 4.21
C MET A 413 5.97 5.67 3.54
N GLY A 414 4.95 5.00 4.06
CA GLY A 414 3.58 5.13 3.53
C GLY A 414 3.04 6.56 3.61
N ALA A 415 3.29 7.26 4.72
CA ALA A 415 2.90 8.65 4.89
C ALA A 415 3.62 9.57 3.89
N MET A 416 4.94 9.43 3.72
CA MET A 416 5.72 10.21 2.76
C MET A 416 5.28 9.95 1.33
N ASN A 417 5.00 8.70 0.97
CA ASN A 417 4.45 8.36 -0.35
C ASN A 417 3.09 9.04 -0.59
N SER A 418 2.20 9.02 0.39
CA SER A 418 0.88 9.66 0.29
C SER A 418 0.97 11.18 0.16
N ILE A 419 1.85 11.83 0.95
CA ILE A 419 2.09 13.27 0.87
C ILE A 419 2.71 13.62 -0.49
N GLY A 420 3.69 12.83 -0.94
CA GLY A 420 4.30 12.99 -2.26
C GLY A 420 3.28 12.85 -3.37
N SER A 421 2.44 11.82 -3.33
CA SER A 421 1.36 11.63 -4.31
C SER A 421 0.40 12.82 -4.35
N SER A 422 0.07 13.39 -3.19
CA SER A 422 -0.77 14.58 -3.09
C SER A 422 -0.10 15.80 -3.74
N ALA A 423 1.17 16.04 -3.43
CA ALA A 423 1.94 17.13 -4.01
C ALA A 423 2.10 16.96 -5.54
N GLY A 424 2.46 15.75 -5.98
CA GLY A 424 2.64 15.43 -7.40
C GLY A 424 1.36 15.62 -8.22
N SER A 425 0.21 15.16 -7.71
CA SER A 425 -1.06 15.33 -8.41
C SER A 425 -1.47 16.79 -8.52
N ALA A 426 -1.33 17.58 -7.45
CA ALA A 426 -1.70 18.99 -7.43
C ALA A 426 -0.81 19.81 -8.38
N ILE A 427 0.52 19.62 -8.29
CA ILE A 427 1.49 20.36 -9.12
C ILE A 427 1.34 19.97 -10.60
N ALA A 428 1.27 18.66 -10.89
CA ALA A 428 1.11 18.18 -12.27
C ALA A 428 -0.19 18.72 -12.91
N GLY A 429 -1.29 18.79 -12.14
CA GLY A 429 -2.54 19.36 -12.61
C GLY A 429 -2.38 20.80 -13.12
N VAL A 430 -1.66 21.65 -12.37
CA VAL A 430 -1.38 23.04 -12.77
C VAL A 430 -0.53 23.09 -14.05
N PHE A 431 0.53 22.28 -14.12
CA PHE A 431 1.39 22.23 -15.31
C PHE A 431 0.65 21.74 -16.56
N ILE A 432 -0.26 20.78 -16.39
CA ILE A 432 -1.08 20.26 -17.50
C ILE A 432 -2.04 21.34 -18.00
N ASP A 433 -2.68 22.09 -17.12
CA ASP A 433 -3.63 23.13 -17.51
C ASP A 433 -2.94 24.30 -18.28
N HIS A 434 -1.64 24.56 -18.00
CA HIS A 434 -0.89 25.63 -18.66
C HIS A 434 -0.07 25.18 -19.89
N MET A 435 0.48 23.96 -19.86
CA MET A 435 1.45 23.48 -20.86
C MET A 435 1.01 22.18 -21.54
N GLY A 436 -0.21 21.69 -21.25
CA GLY A 436 -0.70 20.42 -21.73
C GLY A 436 -0.01 19.22 -21.08
N SER A 437 -0.28 18.02 -21.59
CA SER A 437 0.23 16.75 -21.04
C SER A 437 1.76 16.69 -20.97
N HIS A 438 2.46 17.32 -21.90
CA HIS A 438 3.93 17.38 -21.91
C HIS A 438 4.49 18.15 -20.71
N GLY A 439 3.79 19.21 -20.24
CA GLY A 439 4.13 19.90 -19.01
C GLY A 439 4.03 19.00 -17.77
N GLY A 440 3.01 18.15 -17.73
CA GLY A 440 2.85 17.16 -16.68
C GLY A 440 3.96 16.09 -16.67
N PHE A 441 4.41 15.61 -17.85
CA PHE A 441 5.53 14.68 -17.95
C PHE A 441 6.86 15.33 -17.55
N LEU A 442 7.09 16.59 -17.93
CA LEU A 442 8.25 17.36 -17.49
C LEU A 442 8.32 17.40 -15.96
N MET A 443 7.20 17.76 -15.33
CA MET A 443 7.12 17.82 -13.87
C MET A 443 7.35 16.46 -13.22
N ALA A 444 6.76 15.38 -13.76
CA ALA A 444 6.98 14.03 -13.28
C ALA A 444 8.47 13.61 -13.36
N THR A 445 9.21 14.08 -14.33
CA THR A 445 10.64 13.74 -14.49
C THR A 445 11.54 14.50 -13.52
N VAL A 446 11.16 15.70 -13.11
CA VAL A 446 11.92 16.55 -12.17
C VAL A 446 11.73 16.13 -10.72
N LEU A 447 10.59 15.50 -10.39
CA LEU A 447 10.26 14.97 -9.04
C LEU A 447 10.97 13.67 -8.70
#